data_3d74823aa17401062def3d9ca1b25cbb
#
_entry.id   3d74823aa17401062def3d9ca1b25cbb
#
_cell.length_a   1.000
_cell.length_b   1.000
_cell.length_c   1.000
_cell.angle_alpha   90.00
_cell.angle_beta   90.00
_cell.angle_gamma   90.00
#
_symmetry.space_group_name_H-M   'P 1'
#
loop_
_entity.id
_entity.type
_entity.pdbx_description
1 polymer ?
#
loop_
_entity_poly.entity_id
_entity_poly.type
_entity_poly.pdbx_seq_one_letter_code
_entity_poly.pdbx_strand_id
1 'polypeptide(L)'
;MKELIEYRVNLMKRLEDVAKAFRAECLSVKDPYTPLEGESWNVHQIAVHTRDVDKLVYGLRVHRTALEDNPEFSSFDGEAYMAEHYDPKESLSALLNDFVSSIEALVELLRGLPAEGWSRLSRHTTLGSGLTLQTWVEKSLAHIQEHLETVKKANNK
;
A
#
# COMPACT_ATOMS: atom_id res chain seq x y z
N MET A 1 -14.84 21.85 7.50
CA MET A 1 -13.41 21.98 7.12
C MET A 1 -12.47 21.43 8.19
N LYS A 2 -12.72 21.74 9.45
CA LYS A 2 -11.93 21.20 10.56
C LYS A 2 -11.98 19.67 10.60
N GLU A 3 -13.14 19.07 10.44
CA GLU A 3 -13.34 17.62 10.45
C GLU A 3 -12.58 16.94 9.30
N LEU A 4 -12.52 17.58 8.15
CA LEU A 4 -11.78 17.05 6.99
C LEU A 4 -10.28 17.09 7.23
N ILE A 5 -9.79 18.16 7.83
CA ILE A 5 -8.35 18.28 8.18
C ILE A 5 -7.99 17.19 9.19
N GLU A 6 -8.79 17.01 10.22
CA GLU A 6 -8.59 15.98 11.25
C GLU A 6 -8.63 14.57 10.63
N TYR A 7 -9.57 14.33 9.71
CA TYR A 7 -9.66 13.07 8.99
C TYR A 7 -8.37 12.76 8.22
N ARG A 8 -7.84 13.76 7.51
CA ARG A 8 -6.61 13.57 6.71
C ARG A 8 -5.38 13.35 7.60
N VAL A 9 -5.29 14.06 8.73
CA VAL A 9 -4.22 13.84 9.72
C VAL A 9 -4.29 12.41 10.25
N ASN A 10 -5.48 11.94 10.60
CA ASN A 10 -5.66 10.57 11.07
C ASN A 10 -5.38 9.54 9.98
N LEU A 11 -5.74 9.83 8.74
CA LEU A 11 -5.47 8.96 7.61
C LEU A 11 -3.96 8.76 7.40
N MET A 12 -3.19 9.83 7.47
CA MET A 12 -1.73 9.78 7.39
C MET A 12 -1.13 8.96 8.53
N LYS A 13 -1.60 9.19 9.76
CA LYS A 13 -1.14 8.44 10.92
C LYS A 13 -1.46 6.95 10.80
N ARG A 14 -2.66 6.62 10.39
CA ARG A 14 -3.08 5.23 10.19
C ARG A 14 -2.25 4.54 9.13
N LEU A 15 -1.88 5.25 8.07
CA LEU A 15 -1.05 4.70 6.99
C LEU A 15 0.35 4.33 7.52
N GLU A 16 0.97 5.20 8.30
CA GLU A 16 2.26 4.90 8.93
C GLU A 16 2.16 3.74 9.92
N ASP A 17 1.12 3.76 10.76
CA ASP A 17 0.94 2.74 11.81
C ASP A 17 0.68 1.36 11.19
N VAL A 18 -0.14 1.28 10.14
CA VAL A 18 -0.45 0.00 9.49
C VAL A 18 0.77 -0.58 8.78
N ALA A 19 1.61 0.26 8.17
CA ALA A 19 2.82 -0.21 7.52
C ALA A 19 3.80 -0.82 8.53
N LYS A 20 3.97 -0.18 9.68
CA LYS A 20 4.82 -0.68 10.76
C LYS A 20 4.25 -1.96 11.38
N ALA A 21 2.92 -2.01 11.57
CA ALA A 21 2.25 -3.20 12.08
C ALA A 21 2.39 -4.38 11.10
N PHE A 22 2.24 -4.13 9.82
CA PHE A 22 2.43 -5.14 8.79
C PHE A 22 3.84 -5.72 8.82
N ARG A 23 4.85 -4.85 8.89
CA ARG A 23 6.25 -5.30 9.03
C ARG A 23 6.44 -6.17 10.26
N ALA A 24 5.95 -5.72 11.41
CA ALA A 24 6.09 -6.45 12.67
C ALA A 24 5.44 -7.83 12.61
N GLU A 25 4.23 -7.92 12.06
CA GLU A 25 3.53 -9.20 11.93
C GLU A 25 4.24 -10.16 10.97
N CYS A 26 4.71 -9.65 9.83
CA CYS A 26 5.45 -10.48 8.88
C CYS A 26 6.74 -11.03 9.49
N LEU A 27 7.46 -10.20 10.26
CA LEU A 27 8.72 -10.61 10.89
C LEU A 27 8.52 -11.56 12.07
N SER A 28 7.30 -11.63 12.63
CA SER A 28 7.03 -12.47 13.79
C SER A 28 6.59 -13.90 13.42
N VAL A 29 6.34 -14.20 12.13
CA VAL A 29 6.01 -15.58 11.74
C VAL A 29 7.24 -16.48 11.87
N LYS A 30 7.01 -17.73 12.24
CA LYS A 30 8.08 -18.71 12.41
C LYS A 30 8.84 -18.97 11.11
N ASP A 31 8.09 -19.19 10.04
CA ASP A 31 8.63 -19.46 8.71
C ASP A 31 7.75 -18.76 7.67
N PRO A 32 8.28 -17.70 7.02
CA PRO A 32 7.49 -16.94 6.05
C PRO A 32 7.14 -17.72 4.78
N TYR A 33 7.75 -18.87 4.57
CA TYR A 33 7.51 -19.70 3.39
C TYR A 33 6.47 -20.82 3.63
N THR A 34 5.98 -20.98 4.85
CA THR A 34 4.94 -21.98 5.16
C THR A 34 3.64 -21.60 4.44
N PRO A 35 3.02 -22.55 3.70
CA PRO A 35 1.73 -22.29 3.09
C PRO A 35 0.67 -21.90 4.12
N LEU A 36 -0.15 -20.91 3.78
CA LEU A 36 -1.24 -20.44 4.63
C LEU A 36 -2.56 -21.07 4.20
N GLU A 37 -3.30 -21.58 5.17
CA GLU A 37 -4.59 -22.22 4.92
C GLU A 37 -5.58 -21.25 4.27
N GLY A 38 -6.16 -21.66 3.14
CA GLY A 38 -7.14 -20.85 2.43
C GLY A 38 -6.55 -19.71 1.59
N GLU A 39 -5.22 -19.58 1.56
CA GLU A 39 -4.55 -18.51 0.83
C GLU A 39 -3.69 -19.07 -0.31
N SER A 40 -3.54 -18.29 -1.38
CA SER A 40 -2.70 -18.65 -2.52
C SER A 40 -1.22 -18.38 -2.24
N TRP A 41 -0.93 -17.46 -1.33
CA TRP A 41 0.44 -16.98 -1.05
C TRP A 41 0.83 -17.21 0.40
N ASN A 42 2.12 -17.49 0.63
CA ASN A 42 2.72 -17.49 1.96
C ASN A 42 3.04 -16.04 2.40
N VAL A 43 3.53 -15.87 3.62
CA VAL A 43 3.81 -14.54 4.17
C VAL A 43 4.88 -13.79 3.35
N HIS A 44 5.93 -14.50 2.89
CA HIS A 44 6.96 -13.86 2.07
C HIS A 44 6.38 -13.28 0.77
N GLN A 45 5.53 -14.07 0.10
CA GLN A 45 4.85 -13.61 -1.12
C GLN A 45 3.90 -12.44 -0.83
N ILE A 46 3.14 -12.49 0.26
CA ILE A 46 2.25 -11.39 0.66
C ILE A 46 3.07 -10.12 0.91
N ALA A 47 4.20 -10.22 1.59
CA ALA A 47 5.08 -9.08 1.87
C ALA A 47 5.62 -8.45 0.58
N VAL A 48 6.10 -9.28 -0.35
CA VAL A 48 6.58 -8.83 -1.66
C VAL A 48 5.47 -8.14 -2.43
N HIS A 49 4.29 -8.76 -2.49
CA HIS A 49 3.12 -8.20 -3.18
C HIS A 49 2.71 -6.85 -2.58
N THR A 50 2.65 -6.76 -1.26
CA THR A 50 2.24 -5.53 -0.57
C THR A 50 3.22 -4.38 -0.86
N ARG A 51 4.53 -4.66 -0.82
CA ARG A 51 5.56 -3.69 -1.19
C ARG A 51 5.43 -3.26 -2.66
N ASP A 52 5.27 -4.22 -3.57
CA ASP A 52 5.21 -3.96 -5.00
C ASP A 52 3.97 -3.15 -5.39
N VAL A 53 2.81 -3.48 -4.81
CA VAL A 53 1.56 -2.74 -5.09
C VAL A 53 1.64 -1.32 -4.54
N ASP A 54 2.26 -1.11 -3.38
CA ASP A 54 2.52 0.26 -2.91
C ASP A 54 3.34 1.06 -3.94
N LYS A 55 4.46 0.51 -4.38
CA LYS A 55 5.36 1.22 -5.30
C LYS A 55 4.81 1.40 -6.70
N LEU A 56 4.15 0.38 -7.24
CA LEU A 56 3.75 0.34 -8.65
C LEU A 56 2.31 0.78 -8.88
N VAL A 57 1.49 0.81 -7.83
CA VAL A 57 0.06 1.11 -7.96
C VAL A 57 -0.31 2.30 -7.08
N TYR A 58 -0.56 2.07 -5.79
CA TYR A 58 -1.17 3.12 -4.96
C TYR A 58 -0.23 4.27 -4.65
N GLY A 59 1.00 4.01 -4.26
CA GLY A 59 1.99 5.05 -4.03
C GLY A 59 2.29 5.84 -5.29
N LEU A 60 2.45 5.13 -6.42
CA LEU A 60 2.66 5.75 -7.71
C LEU A 60 1.48 6.67 -8.08
N ARG A 61 0.25 6.21 -7.89
CA ARG A 61 -0.95 6.98 -8.23
C ARG A 61 -1.07 8.24 -7.38
N VAL A 62 -0.74 8.15 -6.08
CA VAL A 62 -0.72 9.33 -5.20
C VAL A 62 0.33 10.34 -5.69
N HIS A 63 1.56 9.89 -5.94
CA HIS A 63 2.63 10.77 -6.42
C HIS A 63 2.27 11.44 -7.73
N ARG A 64 1.79 10.67 -8.69
CA ARG A 64 1.46 11.19 -10.02
C ARG A 64 0.26 12.12 -9.98
N THR A 65 -0.75 11.81 -9.17
CA THR A 65 -1.92 12.69 -9.02
C THR A 65 -1.53 14.02 -8.34
N ALA A 66 -0.56 13.98 -7.43
CA ALA A 66 -0.05 15.20 -6.79
C ALA A 66 0.73 16.10 -7.75
N LEU A 67 1.43 15.53 -8.73
CA LEU A 67 2.40 16.26 -9.55
C LEU A 67 1.96 16.47 -11.00
N GLU A 68 1.04 15.66 -11.52
CA GLU A 68 0.57 15.72 -12.91
C GLU A 68 -0.85 16.26 -12.98
N ASP A 69 -1.26 16.69 -14.15
CA ASP A 69 -2.60 17.20 -14.38
C ASP A 69 -3.50 16.06 -14.89
N ASN A 70 -4.43 15.62 -14.04
CA ASN A 70 -5.42 14.59 -14.36
C ASN A 70 -4.82 13.34 -15.03
N PRO A 71 -3.83 12.69 -14.39
CA PRO A 71 -3.17 11.53 -15.00
C PRO A 71 -4.14 10.36 -15.14
N GLU A 72 -3.86 9.50 -16.12
CA GLU A 72 -4.64 8.27 -16.35
C GLU A 72 -3.85 7.05 -15.88
N PHE A 73 -4.52 6.15 -15.19
CA PHE A 73 -3.97 4.90 -14.70
C PHE A 73 -4.66 3.70 -15.33
N SER A 74 -3.93 2.60 -15.43
CA SER A 74 -4.44 1.33 -15.94
C SER A 74 -4.52 0.30 -14.82
N SER A 75 -5.32 -0.73 -15.03
CA SER A 75 -5.39 -1.87 -14.11
C SER A 75 -4.04 -2.56 -13.98
N PHE A 76 -3.76 -3.07 -12.78
CA PHE A 76 -2.54 -3.80 -12.48
C PHE A 76 -2.91 -5.23 -12.07
N ASP A 77 -2.33 -6.21 -12.77
CA ASP A 77 -2.54 -7.63 -12.46
C ASP A 77 -1.44 -8.10 -11.49
N GLY A 78 -1.76 -8.10 -10.20
CA GLY A 78 -0.81 -8.47 -9.14
C GLY A 78 -0.36 -9.93 -9.23
N GLU A 79 -1.24 -10.84 -9.63
CA GLU A 79 -0.89 -12.26 -9.75
C GLU A 79 0.08 -12.49 -10.91
N ALA A 80 -0.18 -11.88 -12.06
CA ALA A 80 0.71 -11.97 -13.21
C ALA A 80 2.08 -11.37 -12.90
N TYR A 81 2.11 -10.24 -12.22
CA TYR A 81 3.36 -9.60 -11.82
C TYR A 81 4.19 -10.49 -10.89
N MET A 82 3.54 -11.10 -9.89
CA MET A 82 4.19 -12.05 -8.98
C MET A 82 4.76 -13.24 -9.74
N ALA A 83 4.02 -13.80 -10.69
CA ALA A 83 4.48 -14.95 -11.47
C ALA A 83 5.75 -14.64 -12.25
N GLU A 84 5.90 -13.39 -12.72
CA GLU A 84 7.07 -12.98 -13.52
C GLU A 84 8.26 -12.52 -12.69
N HIS A 85 8.03 -11.88 -11.54
CA HIS A 85 9.06 -11.11 -10.84
C HIS A 85 9.41 -11.62 -9.45
N TYR A 86 8.64 -12.56 -8.91
CA TYR A 86 8.87 -13.01 -7.53
C TYR A 86 10.22 -13.71 -7.37
N ASP A 87 10.99 -13.25 -6.39
CA ASP A 87 12.27 -13.87 -5.98
C ASP A 87 12.13 -14.35 -4.52
N PRO A 88 12.05 -15.68 -4.30
CA PRO A 88 11.93 -16.21 -2.94
C PRO A 88 13.18 -15.97 -2.07
N LYS A 89 14.28 -15.55 -2.66
CA LYS A 89 15.53 -15.27 -1.95
C LYS A 89 15.63 -13.84 -1.46
N GLU A 90 14.71 -12.97 -1.86
CA GLU A 90 14.73 -11.57 -1.40
C GLU A 90 14.61 -11.53 0.12
N SER A 91 15.45 -10.73 0.78
CA SER A 91 15.43 -10.61 2.25
C SER A 91 14.12 -10.03 2.72
N LEU A 92 13.40 -10.78 3.56
CA LEU A 92 12.12 -10.33 4.13
C LEU A 92 12.29 -9.02 4.91
N SER A 93 13.31 -8.93 5.76
CA SER A 93 13.52 -7.71 6.55
C SER A 93 13.88 -6.52 5.66
N ALA A 94 14.70 -6.72 4.63
CA ALA A 94 15.09 -5.64 3.72
C ALA A 94 13.91 -5.13 2.90
N LEU A 95 13.09 -6.03 2.36
CA LEU A 95 11.92 -5.61 1.58
C LEU A 95 10.86 -4.93 2.43
N LEU A 96 10.69 -5.36 3.68
CA LEU A 96 9.74 -4.72 4.61
C LEU A 96 10.23 -3.35 5.08
N ASN A 97 11.55 -3.20 5.31
CA ASN A 97 12.14 -1.90 5.61
C ASN A 97 11.96 -0.92 4.44
N ASP A 98 12.16 -1.40 3.22
CA ASP A 98 11.93 -0.63 2.00
C ASP A 98 10.46 -0.20 1.90
N PHE A 99 9.53 -1.11 2.18
CA PHE A 99 8.10 -0.81 2.18
C PHE A 99 7.75 0.29 3.19
N VAL A 100 8.20 0.16 4.44
CA VAL A 100 7.93 1.18 5.48
C VAL A 100 8.53 2.52 5.09
N SER A 101 9.76 2.53 4.56
CA SER A 101 10.41 3.77 4.09
C SER A 101 9.62 4.44 2.97
N SER A 102 9.06 3.64 2.04
CA SER A 102 8.22 4.17 0.95
C SER A 102 6.95 4.81 1.50
N ILE A 103 6.32 4.19 2.48
CA ILE A 103 5.12 4.75 3.13
C ILE A 103 5.46 6.05 3.88
N GLU A 104 6.57 6.07 4.61
CA GLU A 104 7.02 7.29 5.29
C GLU A 104 7.27 8.43 4.32
N ALA A 105 7.90 8.15 3.18
CA ALA A 105 8.12 9.15 2.12
C ALA A 105 6.80 9.64 1.53
N LEU A 106 5.84 8.74 1.35
CA LEU A 106 4.50 9.11 0.87
C LEU A 106 3.80 10.04 1.87
N VAL A 107 3.86 9.74 3.15
CA VAL A 107 3.26 10.57 4.20
C VAL A 107 3.94 11.95 4.26
N GLU A 108 5.25 12.04 4.06
CA GLU A 108 5.94 13.33 3.97
C GLU A 108 5.42 14.16 2.78
N LEU A 109 5.22 13.53 1.63
CA LEU A 109 4.60 14.21 0.48
C LEU A 109 3.22 14.76 0.85
N LEU A 110 2.39 13.92 1.49
CA LEU A 110 1.03 14.30 1.87
C LEU A 110 1.00 15.44 2.88
N ARG A 111 1.92 15.45 3.84
CA ARG A 111 2.02 16.55 4.83
C ARG A 111 2.32 17.88 4.17
N GLY A 112 3.07 17.88 3.09
CA GLY A 112 3.43 19.08 2.36
C GLY A 112 2.37 19.59 1.40
N LEU A 113 1.29 18.83 1.17
CA LEU A 113 0.26 19.23 0.23
C LEU A 113 -0.64 20.33 0.82
N PRO A 114 -1.01 21.35 0.00
CA PRO A 114 -2.09 22.24 0.39
C PRO A 114 -3.42 21.46 0.42
N ALA A 115 -4.42 22.00 1.09
CA ALA A 115 -5.73 21.34 1.25
C ALA A 115 -6.33 20.90 -0.10
N GLU A 116 -6.24 21.75 -1.13
CA GLU A 116 -6.75 21.46 -2.47
C GLU A 116 -5.94 20.36 -3.19
N GLY A 117 -4.72 20.08 -2.76
CA GLY A 117 -3.91 18.99 -3.30
C GLY A 117 -4.56 17.63 -3.13
N TRP A 118 -5.26 17.43 -2.03
CA TRP A 118 -5.96 16.19 -1.73
C TRP A 118 -7.17 15.95 -2.66
N SER A 119 -7.67 16.99 -3.29
CA SER A 119 -8.82 16.94 -4.21
C SER A 119 -8.39 16.91 -5.68
N ARG A 120 -7.10 16.86 -5.97
CA ARG A 120 -6.61 16.75 -7.35
C ARG A 120 -7.15 15.47 -7.97
N LEU A 121 -7.48 15.56 -9.25
CA LEU A 121 -8.20 14.51 -9.97
C LEU A 121 -7.27 13.62 -10.80
N SER A 122 -7.70 12.39 -10.97
CA SER A 122 -7.10 11.41 -11.87
C SER A 122 -8.18 10.61 -12.56
N ARG A 123 -7.77 9.77 -13.51
CA ARG A 123 -8.65 8.88 -14.28
C ARG A 123 -8.08 7.47 -14.25
N HIS A 124 -8.95 6.51 -14.45
CA HIS A 124 -8.56 5.11 -14.55
C HIS A 124 -9.31 4.47 -15.71
N THR A 125 -8.64 3.62 -16.47
CA THR A 125 -9.20 3.02 -17.71
C THR A 125 -10.48 2.23 -17.48
N THR A 126 -10.66 1.64 -16.28
CA THR A 126 -11.85 0.85 -15.96
C THR A 126 -12.71 1.45 -14.85
N LEU A 127 -12.10 2.20 -13.90
CA LEU A 127 -12.83 2.79 -12.77
C LEU A 127 -13.45 4.15 -13.11
N GLY A 128 -13.05 4.74 -14.22
CA GLY A 128 -13.59 6.02 -14.68
C GLY A 128 -12.78 7.22 -14.26
N SER A 129 -13.41 8.39 -14.35
CA SER A 129 -12.79 9.69 -14.04
C SER A 129 -13.25 10.22 -12.67
N GLY A 130 -12.68 11.35 -12.26
CA GLY A 130 -13.06 12.01 -11.01
C GLY A 130 -12.52 11.34 -9.76
N LEU A 131 -11.43 10.57 -9.88
CA LEU A 131 -10.79 9.89 -8.74
C LEU A 131 -9.80 10.85 -8.10
N THR A 132 -10.05 11.22 -6.84
CA THR A 132 -9.21 12.18 -6.13
C THR A 132 -7.94 11.53 -5.60
N LEU A 133 -6.94 12.35 -5.33
CA LEU A 133 -5.73 11.90 -4.64
C LEU A 133 -6.08 11.21 -3.31
N GLN A 134 -7.00 11.79 -2.55
CA GLN A 134 -7.47 11.20 -1.28
C GLN A 134 -8.00 9.77 -1.47
N THR A 135 -8.73 9.51 -2.53
CA THR A 135 -9.24 8.17 -2.86
C THR A 135 -8.10 7.15 -2.97
N TRP A 136 -7.00 7.52 -3.62
CA TRP A 136 -5.86 6.62 -3.76
C TRP A 136 -5.16 6.36 -2.42
N VAL A 137 -5.08 7.36 -1.55
CA VAL A 137 -4.55 7.18 -0.19
C VAL A 137 -5.43 6.21 0.60
N GLU A 138 -6.74 6.37 0.53
CA GLU A 138 -7.70 5.49 1.21
C GLU A 138 -7.60 4.05 0.69
N LYS A 139 -7.45 3.87 -0.62
CA LYS A 139 -7.27 2.55 -1.22
C LYS A 139 -5.95 1.90 -0.82
N SER A 140 -4.88 2.68 -0.70
CA SER A 140 -3.59 2.19 -0.20
C SER A 140 -3.74 1.64 1.22
N LEU A 141 -4.37 2.42 2.11
CA LEU A 141 -4.60 2.00 3.49
C LEU A 141 -5.42 0.71 3.55
N ALA A 142 -6.53 0.65 2.81
CA ALA A 142 -7.41 -0.53 2.80
C ALA A 142 -6.67 -1.78 2.31
N HIS A 143 -5.82 -1.65 1.30
CA HIS A 143 -5.04 -2.77 0.76
C HIS A 143 -4.05 -3.32 1.79
N ILE A 144 -3.33 -2.44 2.48
CA ILE A 144 -2.37 -2.85 3.51
C ILE A 144 -3.10 -3.50 4.68
N GLN A 145 -4.24 -2.93 5.11
CA GLN A 145 -5.06 -3.48 6.19
C GLN A 145 -5.54 -4.90 5.87
N GLU A 146 -5.96 -5.15 4.65
CA GLU A 146 -6.41 -6.47 4.21
C GLU A 146 -5.29 -7.51 4.36
N HIS A 147 -4.10 -7.20 3.89
CA HIS A 147 -2.97 -8.13 3.98
C HIS A 147 -2.46 -8.26 5.42
N LEU A 148 -2.51 -7.20 6.21
CA LEU A 148 -2.19 -7.28 7.63
C LEU A 148 -3.09 -8.28 8.36
N GLU A 149 -4.40 -8.25 8.09
CA GLU A 149 -5.34 -9.19 8.71
C GLU A 149 -5.03 -10.64 8.34
N THR A 150 -4.66 -10.91 7.09
CA THR A 150 -4.26 -12.25 6.66
C THR A 150 -3.04 -12.76 7.42
N VAL A 151 -2.01 -11.90 7.59
CA VAL A 151 -0.79 -12.26 8.31
C VAL A 151 -1.08 -12.45 9.81
N LYS A 152 -1.91 -11.60 10.40
CA LYS A 152 -2.33 -11.76 11.80
C LYS A 152 -2.99 -13.09 12.06
N LYS A 153 -3.87 -13.55 11.15
CA LYS A 153 -4.52 -14.87 11.28
C LYS A 153 -3.49 -15.98 11.26
N ALA A 154 -2.44 -15.86 10.44
CA ALA A 154 -1.36 -16.84 10.39
C ALA A 154 -0.61 -16.92 11.73
N ASN A 155 -0.40 -15.78 12.39
CA ASN A 155 0.30 -15.73 13.67
C ASN A 155 -0.55 -16.23 14.87
N ASN A 156 -1.87 -16.24 14.74
CA ASN A 156 -2.78 -16.62 15.80
C ASN A 156 -3.14 -18.11 15.80
N LYS A 157 -2.45 -18.94 15.01
CA LYS A 157 -2.69 -20.40 14.93
C LYS A 157 -1.67 -21.21 15.72
#